data_ac8958be17cb9491cec24cf5208ac7c4
#
_entry.id   ac8958be17cb9491cec24cf5208ac7c4
#
_cell.length_a   1.000
_cell.length_b   1.000
_cell.length_c   1.000
_cell.angle_alpha   90.00
_cell.angle_beta   90.00
_cell.angle_gamma   90.00
#
_symmetry.space_group_name_H-M   'P 1'
#
loop_
_entity.id
_entity.type
_entity.pdbx_description
1 polymer ?
#
loop_
_entity_poly.entity_id
_entity_poly.type
_entity_poly.pdbx_seq_one_letter_code
_entity_poly.pdbx_strand_id
1 'polypeptide(L)'
;MKKQPVVLIETKKVYYEDNFARLPQLNLTWPSVYQYHKDSYALKVLATYLSKGKKAPLYKTLVEQEQLTASVSMFQSGSEIAGEFMLRTTAFSNTDLDEVEKAVFKALLDFEANGISETDLSRIKAGQETDFYNSLSSVLGKGAKLAQYEIFAGDAAFINQDVKNILAVTPEDVIRVYNTYIKGKHYVATSFVPKNQATLALQNSTLANVVEEKIIEGAEEQFDASIAATYKKTPSSFDRSIEPPYGENPDVKVPSVWKEELSSGLGVFGIENNEVPLVQFQMQIKGGLLLEDANKVGVSNLLAGLLTKGTKNKTPEQLENAIESLGASINAYATNESVVISGNTLAKNYAKTMALVKEILLEPRWEEKEFDLIKQSTLSQIEQQKANPNSIAANAYAKLVYGENHILSNNLSGTEKSVNSISIDDLKQYYSTNMSPSITKFHVVGAVTASEVTASLSDINDDWESKDVTFPVLPELKTPENSQVYFYNVPGAKQSVLRFGYPALAATDTDYYPATIMNYRLGGGGFASQLTQQLRE
;
A
#
# COMPACT_ATOMS: atom_id res chain seq x y z
N MET A 1 -23.67 -23.26 -9.30
CA MET A 1 -23.90 -22.29 -10.41
C MET A 1 -23.00 -22.67 -11.59
N LYS A 2 -23.46 -22.63 -12.86
CA LYS A 2 -22.55 -22.88 -13.99
C LYS A 2 -21.66 -21.67 -14.19
N LYS A 3 -20.34 -21.86 -14.15
CA LYS A 3 -19.35 -20.84 -14.45
C LYS A 3 -19.39 -20.55 -15.97
N GLN A 4 -19.90 -19.39 -16.35
CA GLN A 4 -19.96 -19.00 -17.75
C GLN A 4 -18.94 -17.93 -18.03
N PRO A 5 -18.16 -18.02 -19.12
CA PRO A 5 -17.24 -16.97 -19.51
C PRO A 5 -18.02 -15.70 -19.89
N VAL A 6 -17.52 -14.55 -19.46
CA VAL A 6 -17.99 -13.25 -19.93
C VAL A 6 -17.36 -13.00 -21.29
N VAL A 7 -18.18 -12.71 -22.31
CA VAL A 7 -17.71 -12.43 -23.67
C VAL A 7 -18.17 -11.03 -24.07
N LEU A 8 -17.23 -10.17 -24.43
CA LEU A 8 -17.51 -8.88 -25.06
C LEU A 8 -17.53 -9.06 -26.57
N ILE A 9 -18.59 -8.57 -27.20
CA ILE A 9 -18.75 -8.61 -28.68
C ILE A 9 -18.14 -7.38 -29.35
N GLU A 10 -17.85 -6.34 -28.59
CA GLU A 10 -17.23 -5.08 -29.02
C GLU A 10 -16.46 -4.43 -27.86
N THR A 11 -15.49 -3.58 -28.18
CA THR A 11 -14.82 -2.73 -27.19
C THR A 11 -15.77 -1.58 -26.81
N LYS A 12 -15.94 -1.37 -25.49
CA LYS A 12 -16.77 -0.28 -24.94
C LYS A 12 -15.89 0.77 -24.32
N LYS A 13 -16.02 2.02 -24.76
CA LYS A 13 -15.35 3.16 -24.17
C LYS A 13 -16.39 4.07 -23.54
N VAL A 14 -16.25 4.34 -22.24
CA VAL A 14 -17.12 5.23 -21.49
C VAL A 14 -16.30 6.26 -20.72
N TYR A 15 -16.85 7.44 -20.49
CA TYR A 15 -16.22 8.44 -19.64
C TYR A 15 -17.19 9.00 -18.60
N TYR A 16 -16.64 9.54 -17.52
CA TYR A 16 -17.37 10.25 -16.49
C TYR A 16 -16.57 11.47 -16.03
N GLU A 17 -17.23 12.62 -15.91
CA GLU A 17 -16.67 13.84 -15.34
C GLU A 17 -17.10 13.95 -13.89
N ASP A 18 -16.12 14.05 -12.99
CA ASP A 18 -16.38 14.11 -11.54
C ASP A 18 -15.90 15.43 -10.94
N ASN A 19 -16.69 15.99 -10.02
CA ASN A 19 -16.39 17.24 -9.33
C ASN A 19 -15.17 17.13 -8.40
N PHE A 20 -14.84 15.92 -7.95
CA PHE A 20 -13.75 15.66 -7.02
C PHE A 20 -12.51 15.07 -7.69
N ALA A 21 -12.61 14.60 -8.94
CA ALA A 21 -11.44 14.19 -9.71
C ALA A 21 -10.52 15.39 -9.94
N ARG A 22 -9.22 15.22 -9.69
CA ARG A 22 -8.18 16.23 -9.93
C ARG A 22 -7.25 15.85 -11.07
N LEU A 23 -7.14 14.57 -11.34
CA LEU A 23 -6.29 13.99 -12.37
C LEU A 23 -7.11 13.01 -13.21
N PRO A 24 -6.83 12.90 -14.53
CA PRO A 24 -7.49 11.92 -15.37
C PRO A 24 -7.02 10.51 -15.05
N GLN A 25 -7.95 9.55 -14.99
CA GLN A 25 -7.68 8.14 -14.73
C GLN A 25 -8.20 7.27 -15.87
N LEU A 26 -7.39 6.33 -16.30
CA LEU A 26 -7.74 5.31 -17.30
C LEU A 26 -7.76 3.92 -16.65
N ASN A 27 -8.86 3.18 -16.90
CA ASN A 27 -8.91 1.75 -16.62
C ASN A 27 -9.25 1.01 -17.93
N LEU A 28 -8.50 -0.07 -18.20
CA LEU A 28 -8.78 -1.02 -19.29
C LEU A 28 -9.04 -2.38 -18.66
N THR A 29 -10.20 -2.98 -18.95
CA THR A 29 -10.62 -4.24 -18.34
C THR A 29 -10.99 -5.27 -19.40
N TRP A 30 -10.26 -6.39 -19.42
CA TRP A 30 -10.56 -7.56 -20.24
C TRP A 30 -11.26 -8.63 -19.39
N PRO A 31 -12.34 -9.26 -19.90
CA PRO A 31 -12.91 -10.43 -19.24
C PRO A 31 -11.88 -11.54 -19.13
N SER A 32 -11.82 -12.19 -17.98
CA SER A 32 -10.89 -13.27 -17.71
C SER A 32 -11.52 -14.42 -16.93
N VAL A 33 -10.73 -15.22 -16.26
CA VAL A 33 -11.11 -16.47 -15.61
C VAL A 33 -11.43 -16.31 -14.14
N TYR A 34 -12.26 -17.21 -13.64
CA TYR A 34 -12.59 -17.30 -12.22
C TYR A 34 -11.38 -17.65 -11.35
N GLN A 35 -11.53 -17.44 -10.04
CA GLN A 35 -10.49 -17.71 -9.02
C GLN A 35 -10.08 -19.20 -9.05
N TYR A 36 -8.78 -19.45 -9.00
CA TYR A 36 -8.13 -20.78 -9.09
C TYR A 36 -8.34 -21.54 -10.41
N HIS A 37 -8.83 -20.90 -11.45
CA HIS A 37 -8.74 -21.45 -12.81
C HIS A 37 -7.25 -21.63 -13.17
N LYS A 38 -6.91 -22.69 -13.92
CA LYS A 38 -5.51 -22.98 -14.30
C LYS A 38 -4.79 -21.79 -14.96
N ASP A 39 -5.50 -20.98 -15.75
CA ASP A 39 -4.94 -19.81 -16.43
C ASP A 39 -4.78 -18.59 -15.52
N SER A 40 -5.42 -18.57 -14.35
CA SER A 40 -5.30 -17.44 -13.41
C SER A 40 -3.88 -17.23 -12.91
N TYR A 41 -3.10 -18.30 -12.80
CA TYR A 41 -1.70 -18.26 -12.37
C TYR A 41 -0.81 -17.59 -13.42
N ALA A 42 -0.92 -17.99 -14.67
CA ALA A 42 -0.18 -17.39 -15.77
C ALA A 42 -0.61 -15.92 -16.02
N LEU A 43 -1.90 -15.60 -15.86
CA LEU A 43 -2.39 -14.23 -15.93
C LEU A 43 -1.84 -13.35 -14.79
N LYS A 44 -1.70 -13.87 -13.57
CA LYS A 44 -1.04 -13.15 -12.47
C LYS A 44 0.43 -12.88 -12.76
N VAL A 45 1.14 -13.86 -13.33
CA VAL A 45 2.53 -13.68 -13.79
C VAL A 45 2.60 -12.61 -14.87
N LEU A 46 1.73 -12.68 -15.89
CA LEU A 46 1.66 -11.70 -16.97
C LEU A 46 1.42 -10.28 -16.43
N ALA A 47 0.45 -10.11 -15.53
CA ALA A 47 0.14 -8.81 -14.91
C ALA A 47 1.35 -8.23 -14.19
N THR A 48 2.04 -9.06 -13.39
CA THR A 48 3.25 -8.67 -12.66
C THR A 48 4.37 -8.28 -13.63
N TYR A 49 4.63 -9.10 -14.65
CA TYR A 49 5.67 -8.83 -15.65
C TYR A 49 5.43 -7.51 -16.39
N LEU A 50 4.19 -7.25 -16.79
CA LEU A 50 3.85 -6.06 -17.57
C LEU A 50 3.92 -4.76 -16.76
N SER A 51 3.61 -4.78 -15.45
CA SER A 51 3.41 -3.53 -14.69
C SER A 51 4.28 -3.35 -13.45
N LYS A 52 4.83 -4.43 -12.87
CA LYS A 52 5.56 -4.32 -11.60
C LYS A 52 7.05 -4.11 -11.83
N GLY A 53 7.56 -3.02 -11.27
CA GLY A 53 8.98 -2.72 -11.25
C GLY A 53 9.46 -1.92 -12.46
N LYS A 54 10.69 -1.41 -12.34
CA LYS A 54 11.29 -0.55 -13.36
C LYS A 54 11.58 -1.26 -14.69
N LYS A 55 11.74 -2.56 -14.64
CA LYS A 55 11.94 -3.40 -15.83
C LYS A 55 10.66 -3.65 -16.62
N ALA A 56 9.51 -3.45 -15.98
CA ALA A 56 8.21 -3.73 -16.57
C ALA A 56 7.95 -2.88 -17.83
N PRO A 57 7.46 -3.47 -18.93
CA PRO A 57 7.24 -2.76 -20.19
C PRO A 57 6.35 -1.52 -20.05
N LEU A 58 5.26 -1.62 -19.29
CA LEU A 58 4.35 -0.49 -19.04
C LEU A 58 5.02 0.62 -18.23
N TYR A 59 5.82 0.28 -17.21
CA TYR A 59 6.54 1.28 -16.44
C TYR A 59 7.55 2.03 -17.32
N LYS A 60 8.36 1.30 -18.08
CA LYS A 60 9.35 1.89 -19.00
C LYS A 60 8.68 2.84 -19.99
N THR A 61 7.57 2.43 -20.58
CA THR A 61 6.91 3.24 -21.61
C THR A 61 6.17 4.43 -20.99
N LEU A 62 5.26 4.20 -20.03
CA LEU A 62 4.37 5.26 -19.53
C LEU A 62 5.04 6.21 -18.53
N VAL A 63 5.95 5.69 -17.69
CA VAL A 63 6.56 6.47 -16.60
C VAL A 63 7.90 7.06 -17.01
N GLU A 64 8.80 6.26 -17.59
CA GLU A 64 10.17 6.71 -17.89
C GLU A 64 10.31 7.41 -19.24
N GLN A 65 9.71 6.86 -20.31
CA GLN A 65 9.89 7.37 -21.66
C GLN A 65 8.91 8.49 -22.00
N GLU A 66 7.61 8.20 -21.88
CA GLU A 66 6.55 9.15 -22.29
C GLU A 66 6.15 10.11 -21.15
N GLN A 67 6.51 9.81 -19.90
CA GLN A 67 6.23 10.64 -18.71
C GLN A 67 4.75 11.06 -18.57
N LEU A 68 3.84 10.14 -18.87
CA LEU A 68 2.39 10.39 -18.86
C LEU A 68 1.77 10.18 -17.48
N THR A 69 2.41 9.39 -16.62
CA THR A 69 1.90 8.98 -15.30
C THR A 69 3.03 8.71 -14.32
N ALA A 70 2.74 8.80 -13.03
CA ALA A 70 3.68 8.41 -11.97
C ALA A 70 3.72 6.88 -11.73
N SER A 71 2.68 6.15 -12.11
CA SER A 71 2.58 4.71 -11.88
C SER A 71 1.53 4.06 -12.78
N VAL A 72 1.71 2.79 -13.06
CA VAL A 72 0.76 1.95 -13.75
C VAL A 72 0.67 0.60 -13.04
N SER A 73 -0.51 0.03 -12.96
CA SER A 73 -0.73 -1.28 -12.36
C SER A 73 -1.55 -2.17 -13.28
N MET A 74 -1.21 -3.46 -13.28
CA MET A 74 -2.00 -4.51 -13.91
C MET A 74 -2.25 -5.63 -12.92
N PHE A 75 -3.42 -6.24 -12.93
CA PHE A 75 -3.74 -7.35 -12.04
C PHE A 75 -4.82 -8.27 -12.61
N GLN A 76 -4.75 -9.53 -12.22
CA GLN A 76 -5.78 -10.54 -12.43
C GLN A 76 -6.64 -10.65 -11.18
N SER A 77 -7.92 -10.39 -11.28
CA SER A 77 -8.90 -10.59 -10.23
C SER A 77 -9.90 -11.67 -10.66
N GLY A 78 -10.06 -12.70 -9.84
CA GLY A 78 -11.03 -13.78 -10.08
C GLY A 78 -12.06 -13.81 -8.97
N SER A 79 -13.34 -13.91 -9.36
CA SER A 79 -14.46 -14.21 -8.47
C SER A 79 -14.89 -15.67 -8.62
N GLU A 80 -16.04 -16.06 -8.08
CA GLU A 80 -16.52 -17.46 -8.13
C GLU A 80 -16.80 -17.92 -9.57
N ILE A 81 -17.40 -17.08 -10.40
CA ILE A 81 -17.91 -17.46 -11.74
C ILE A 81 -17.15 -16.83 -12.91
N ALA A 82 -16.50 -15.71 -12.71
CA ALA A 82 -15.77 -14.98 -13.75
C ALA A 82 -14.59 -14.22 -13.14
N GLY A 83 -13.79 -13.58 -13.98
CA GLY A 83 -12.69 -12.72 -13.55
C GLY A 83 -12.43 -11.59 -14.54
N GLU A 84 -11.52 -10.72 -14.13
CA GLU A 84 -11.12 -9.52 -14.85
C GLU A 84 -9.59 -9.43 -14.89
N PHE A 85 -9.06 -9.10 -16.05
CA PHE A 85 -7.67 -8.69 -16.21
C PHE A 85 -7.67 -7.19 -16.45
N MET A 86 -7.14 -6.43 -15.49
CA MET A 86 -7.34 -4.99 -15.44
C MET A 86 -6.03 -4.23 -15.45
N LEU A 87 -5.97 -3.16 -16.25
CA LEU A 87 -4.97 -2.11 -16.17
C LEU A 87 -5.60 -0.87 -15.52
N ARG A 88 -4.87 -0.23 -14.62
CA ARG A 88 -5.25 1.06 -14.01
C ARG A 88 -4.05 2.00 -13.98
N THR A 89 -4.28 3.25 -14.39
CA THR A 89 -3.30 4.33 -14.24
C THR A 89 -3.99 5.67 -14.04
N THR A 90 -3.35 6.55 -13.23
CA THR A 90 -3.76 7.94 -13.07
C THR A 90 -2.71 8.79 -13.76
N ALA A 91 -3.10 9.48 -14.81
CA ALA A 91 -2.22 10.33 -15.61
C ALA A 91 -1.93 11.67 -14.90
N PHE A 92 -0.89 12.37 -15.33
CA PHE A 92 -0.60 13.72 -14.84
C PHE A 92 -1.67 14.72 -15.27
N SER A 93 -1.70 15.87 -14.61
CA SER A 93 -2.66 16.93 -14.91
C SER A 93 -2.62 17.32 -16.39
N ASN A 94 -3.80 17.48 -16.98
CA ASN A 94 -4.00 17.85 -18.39
C ASN A 94 -3.46 16.83 -19.41
N THR A 95 -3.15 15.60 -19.02
CA THR A 95 -2.75 14.53 -19.95
C THR A 95 -3.97 13.97 -20.66
N ASP A 96 -3.90 13.86 -21.98
CA ASP A 96 -4.89 13.22 -22.83
C ASP A 96 -4.81 11.68 -22.64
N LEU A 97 -5.93 11.04 -22.33
CA LEU A 97 -5.98 9.59 -22.12
C LEU A 97 -5.81 8.78 -23.42
N ASP A 98 -5.99 9.36 -24.62
CA ASP A 98 -5.63 8.71 -25.87
C ASP A 98 -4.11 8.49 -26.00
N GLU A 99 -3.29 9.43 -25.50
CA GLU A 99 -1.85 9.25 -25.46
C GLU A 99 -1.47 8.11 -24.51
N VAL A 100 -2.16 8.03 -23.35
CA VAL A 100 -1.95 6.96 -22.38
C VAL A 100 -2.34 5.59 -22.96
N GLU A 101 -3.52 5.48 -23.59
CA GLU A 101 -3.97 4.23 -24.25
C GLU A 101 -2.97 3.79 -25.33
N LYS A 102 -2.51 4.72 -26.17
CA LYS A 102 -1.50 4.45 -27.21
C LYS A 102 -0.19 3.94 -26.64
N ALA A 103 0.27 4.54 -25.54
CA ALA A 103 1.49 4.11 -24.85
C ALA A 103 1.33 2.72 -24.20
N VAL A 104 0.14 2.39 -23.66
CA VAL A 104 -0.19 1.04 -23.17
C VAL A 104 -0.05 0.01 -24.28
N PHE A 105 -0.69 0.24 -25.43
CA PHE A 105 -0.61 -0.71 -26.53
C PHE A 105 0.80 -0.81 -27.14
N LYS A 106 1.59 0.26 -27.14
CA LYS A 106 3.01 0.22 -27.51
C LYS A 106 3.79 -0.74 -26.60
N ALA A 107 3.58 -0.68 -25.27
CA ALA A 107 4.21 -1.59 -24.32
C ALA A 107 3.75 -3.05 -24.49
N LEU A 108 2.48 -3.29 -24.84
CA LEU A 108 1.99 -4.63 -25.14
C LEU A 108 2.60 -5.20 -26.44
N LEU A 109 2.82 -4.38 -27.46
CA LEU A 109 3.52 -4.80 -28.68
C LEU A 109 4.99 -5.14 -28.40
N ASP A 110 5.66 -4.41 -27.51
CA ASP A 110 7.01 -4.75 -27.07
C ASP A 110 7.06 -6.13 -26.38
N PHE A 111 6.08 -6.42 -25.52
CA PHE A 111 5.91 -7.74 -24.92
C PHE A 111 5.66 -8.83 -25.99
N GLU A 112 4.86 -8.57 -27.00
CA GLU A 112 4.64 -9.52 -28.10
C GLU A 112 5.91 -9.88 -28.86
N ALA A 113 6.81 -8.92 -29.02
CA ALA A 113 8.07 -9.12 -29.72
C ALA A 113 9.12 -9.87 -28.87
N ASN A 114 9.16 -9.60 -27.56
CA ASN A 114 10.23 -10.06 -26.69
C ASN A 114 9.83 -11.21 -25.75
N GLY A 115 8.54 -11.36 -25.44
CA GLY A 115 8.05 -12.37 -24.49
C GLY A 115 8.51 -12.15 -23.07
N ILE A 116 8.56 -13.21 -22.27
CA ILE A 116 9.10 -13.25 -20.92
C ILE A 116 10.28 -14.20 -20.84
N SER A 117 11.39 -13.77 -20.23
CA SER A 117 12.56 -14.62 -20.01
C SER A 117 12.36 -15.57 -18.82
N GLU A 118 13.07 -16.71 -18.80
CA GLU A 118 13.10 -17.63 -17.66
C GLU A 118 13.59 -16.93 -16.37
N THR A 119 14.51 -16.00 -16.48
CA THR A 119 15.02 -15.21 -15.34
C THR A 119 13.92 -14.33 -14.76
N ASP A 120 13.13 -13.63 -15.59
CA ASP A 120 12.04 -12.79 -15.14
C ASP A 120 10.90 -13.62 -14.54
N LEU A 121 10.59 -14.76 -15.16
CA LEU A 121 9.61 -15.70 -14.63
C LEU A 121 10.02 -16.23 -13.25
N SER A 122 11.28 -16.65 -13.09
CA SER A 122 11.81 -17.15 -11.81
C SER A 122 11.76 -16.08 -10.73
N ARG A 123 12.08 -14.82 -11.06
CA ARG A 123 11.98 -13.66 -10.18
C ARG A 123 10.53 -13.43 -9.71
N ILE A 124 9.58 -13.46 -10.63
CA ILE A 124 8.16 -13.27 -10.31
C ILE A 124 7.63 -14.41 -9.42
N LYS A 125 7.98 -15.65 -9.73
CA LYS A 125 7.61 -16.80 -8.91
C LYS A 125 8.16 -16.73 -7.49
N ALA A 126 9.39 -16.26 -7.31
CA ALA A 126 9.97 -16.07 -5.97
C ALA A 126 9.14 -15.08 -5.12
N GLY A 127 8.68 -13.97 -5.72
CA GLY A 127 7.78 -13.04 -5.06
C GLY A 127 6.44 -13.68 -4.71
N GLN A 128 5.82 -14.40 -5.65
CA GLN A 128 4.54 -15.08 -5.42
C GLN A 128 4.63 -16.19 -4.36
N GLU A 129 5.76 -16.91 -4.27
CA GLU A 129 6.03 -17.87 -3.20
C GLU A 129 6.06 -17.19 -1.83
N THR A 130 6.74 -16.06 -1.73
CA THR A 130 6.78 -15.26 -0.50
C THR A 130 5.40 -14.74 -0.11
N ASP A 131 4.62 -14.22 -1.06
CA ASP A 131 3.25 -13.75 -0.83
C ASP A 131 2.33 -14.88 -0.36
N PHE A 132 2.51 -16.08 -0.90
CA PHE A 132 1.79 -17.27 -0.44
C PHE A 132 2.05 -17.53 1.05
N TYR A 133 3.31 -17.61 1.48
CA TYR A 133 3.64 -17.84 2.89
C TYR A 133 3.24 -16.67 3.78
N ASN A 134 3.35 -15.42 3.32
CA ASN A 134 2.85 -14.25 4.04
C ASN A 134 1.36 -14.36 4.35
N SER A 135 0.56 -14.88 3.42
CA SER A 135 -0.89 -15.08 3.63
C SER A 135 -1.20 -16.10 4.76
N LEU A 136 -0.24 -16.92 5.15
CA LEU A 136 -0.35 -17.94 6.19
C LEU A 136 0.28 -17.54 7.53
N SER A 137 0.83 -16.32 7.64
CA SER A 137 1.55 -15.87 8.84
C SER A 137 0.66 -15.51 10.02
N SER A 138 -0.66 -15.40 9.81
CA SER A 138 -1.62 -15.08 10.88
C SER A 138 -2.77 -16.09 10.93
N VAL A 139 -3.39 -16.23 12.11
CA VAL A 139 -4.59 -17.09 12.29
C VAL A 139 -5.73 -16.64 11.38
N LEU A 140 -5.96 -15.32 11.28
CA LEU A 140 -6.97 -14.77 10.39
C LEU A 140 -6.64 -15.06 8.91
N GLY A 141 -5.38 -14.90 8.50
CA GLY A 141 -4.93 -15.23 7.15
C GLY A 141 -5.14 -16.68 6.80
N LYS A 142 -4.78 -17.61 7.70
CA LYS A 142 -5.03 -19.05 7.55
C LYS A 142 -6.51 -19.34 7.41
N GLY A 143 -7.35 -18.84 8.33
CA GLY A 143 -8.79 -19.02 8.29
C GLY A 143 -9.44 -18.50 7.01
N ALA A 144 -9.06 -17.30 6.59
CA ALA A 144 -9.53 -16.70 5.35
C ALA A 144 -9.11 -17.51 4.11
N LYS A 145 -7.86 -18.00 4.07
CA LYS A 145 -7.37 -18.84 2.97
C LYS A 145 -8.11 -20.17 2.89
N LEU A 146 -8.30 -20.86 4.01
CA LEU A 146 -9.04 -22.14 4.05
C LEU A 146 -10.50 -21.95 3.58
N ALA A 147 -11.17 -20.91 4.07
CA ALA A 147 -12.52 -20.57 3.62
C ALA A 147 -12.56 -20.23 2.11
N GLN A 148 -11.58 -19.48 1.62
CA GLN A 148 -11.47 -19.13 0.21
C GLN A 148 -11.24 -20.36 -0.68
N TYR A 149 -10.42 -21.32 -0.25
CA TYR A 149 -10.21 -22.57 -0.98
C TYR A 149 -11.47 -23.43 -0.99
N GLU A 150 -12.17 -23.56 0.14
CA GLU A 150 -13.43 -24.29 0.21
C GLU A 150 -14.47 -23.71 -0.75
N ILE A 151 -14.64 -22.37 -0.76
CA ILE A 151 -15.64 -21.70 -1.59
C ILE A 151 -15.28 -21.75 -3.08
N PHE A 152 -14.05 -21.44 -3.46
CA PHE A 152 -13.68 -21.22 -4.86
C PHE A 152 -13.01 -22.42 -5.52
N ALA A 153 -12.33 -23.29 -4.76
CA ALA A 153 -11.72 -24.52 -5.26
C ALA A 153 -12.50 -25.79 -4.88
N GLY A 154 -13.42 -25.68 -3.91
CA GLY A 154 -14.26 -26.80 -3.45
C GLY A 154 -13.56 -27.75 -2.48
N ASP A 155 -12.38 -27.40 -1.98
CA ASP A 155 -11.60 -28.19 -1.03
C ASP A 155 -10.61 -27.31 -0.28
N ALA A 156 -10.74 -27.20 1.04
CA ALA A 156 -9.80 -26.44 1.89
C ALA A 156 -8.36 -26.97 1.79
N ALA A 157 -8.16 -28.28 1.50
CA ALA A 157 -6.84 -28.88 1.30
C ALA A 157 -6.15 -28.44 0.00
N PHE A 158 -6.80 -27.67 -0.86
CA PHE A 158 -6.24 -27.11 -2.08
C PHE A 158 -5.00 -26.23 -1.82
N ILE A 159 -4.79 -25.78 -0.59
CA ILE A 159 -3.59 -25.04 -0.16
C ILE A 159 -2.28 -25.71 -0.61
N ASN A 160 -2.21 -27.05 -0.58
CA ASN A 160 -1.04 -27.80 -1.01
C ASN A 160 -0.84 -27.79 -2.53
N GLN A 161 -1.93 -27.59 -3.29
CA GLN A 161 -1.89 -27.51 -4.75
C GLN A 161 -1.63 -26.08 -5.24
N ASP A 162 -2.08 -25.05 -4.49
CA ASP A 162 -1.99 -23.66 -4.89
C ASP A 162 -0.54 -23.23 -5.11
N VAL A 163 0.36 -23.49 -4.17
CA VAL A 163 1.79 -23.17 -4.32
C VAL A 163 2.46 -23.95 -5.46
N LYS A 164 2.05 -25.20 -5.70
CA LYS A 164 2.56 -25.99 -6.83
C LYS A 164 2.13 -25.37 -8.17
N ASN A 165 0.88 -24.91 -8.27
CA ASN A 165 0.38 -24.26 -9.46
C ASN A 165 1.09 -22.93 -9.73
N ILE A 166 1.39 -22.13 -8.68
CA ILE A 166 2.21 -20.91 -8.79
C ILE A 166 3.59 -21.24 -9.41
N LEU A 167 4.26 -22.25 -8.86
CA LEU A 167 5.62 -22.60 -9.28
C LEU A 167 5.68 -23.34 -10.63
N ALA A 168 4.57 -23.92 -11.10
CA ALA A 168 4.51 -24.68 -12.35
C ALA A 168 4.33 -23.83 -13.61
N VAL A 169 4.00 -22.53 -13.51
CA VAL A 169 3.81 -21.64 -14.68
C VAL A 169 5.07 -21.61 -15.55
N THR A 170 4.90 -21.68 -16.87
CA THR A 170 6.01 -21.62 -17.86
C THR A 170 5.91 -20.33 -18.70
N PRO A 171 6.98 -19.92 -19.42
CA PRO A 171 6.92 -18.80 -20.35
C PRO A 171 5.85 -18.99 -21.42
N GLU A 172 5.68 -20.22 -21.92
CA GLU A 172 4.68 -20.58 -22.93
C GLU A 172 3.26 -20.37 -22.40
N ASP A 173 3.00 -20.67 -21.12
CA ASP A 173 1.72 -20.40 -20.48
C ASP A 173 1.42 -18.89 -20.44
N VAL A 174 2.41 -18.06 -20.16
CA VAL A 174 2.25 -16.60 -20.13
C VAL A 174 1.92 -16.06 -21.52
N ILE A 175 2.62 -16.51 -22.55
CA ILE A 175 2.32 -16.13 -23.96
C ILE A 175 0.94 -16.64 -24.37
N ARG A 176 0.58 -17.87 -24.02
CA ARG A 176 -0.70 -18.47 -24.34
C ARG A 176 -1.86 -17.68 -23.72
N VAL A 177 -1.80 -17.31 -22.46
CA VAL A 177 -2.87 -16.53 -21.81
C VAL A 177 -2.96 -15.11 -22.36
N TYR A 178 -1.84 -14.47 -22.71
CA TYR A 178 -1.84 -13.19 -23.39
C TYR A 178 -2.61 -13.26 -24.72
N ASN A 179 -2.31 -14.25 -25.56
CA ASN A 179 -2.99 -14.46 -26.85
C ASN A 179 -4.48 -14.82 -26.68
N THR A 180 -4.82 -15.52 -25.60
CA THR A 180 -6.19 -15.98 -25.36
C THR A 180 -7.09 -14.87 -24.84
N TYR A 181 -6.61 -14.01 -23.94
CA TYR A 181 -7.46 -13.09 -23.17
C TYR A 181 -7.22 -11.61 -23.50
N ILE A 182 -6.06 -11.22 -24.08
CA ILE A 182 -5.68 -9.81 -24.25
C ILE A 182 -5.49 -9.44 -25.73
N LYS A 183 -4.60 -10.15 -26.44
CA LYS A 183 -4.25 -9.82 -27.82
C LYS A 183 -5.45 -9.83 -28.74
N GLY A 184 -5.79 -8.65 -29.31
CA GLY A 184 -6.91 -8.50 -30.24
C GLY A 184 -8.28 -8.78 -29.63
N LYS A 185 -8.40 -8.79 -28.29
CA LYS A 185 -9.67 -8.98 -27.59
C LYS A 185 -10.34 -7.66 -27.26
N HIS A 186 -11.68 -7.70 -27.21
CA HIS A 186 -12.45 -6.57 -26.75
C HIS A 186 -12.29 -6.33 -25.24
N TYR A 187 -12.36 -5.07 -24.85
CA TYR A 187 -12.21 -4.62 -23.48
C TYR A 187 -13.20 -3.49 -23.16
N VAL A 188 -13.37 -3.20 -21.88
CA VAL A 188 -14.07 -2.01 -21.42
C VAL A 188 -13.01 -0.99 -21.00
N ALA A 189 -13.07 0.21 -21.59
CA ALA A 189 -12.26 1.35 -21.18
C ALA A 189 -13.12 2.35 -20.42
N THR A 190 -12.66 2.77 -19.24
CA THR A 190 -13.30 3.84 -18.48
C THR A 190 -12.34 5.01 -18.30
N SER A 191 -12.77 6.19 -18.76
CA SER A 191 -12.07 7.46 -18.57
C SER A 191 -12.76 8.23 -17.45
N PHE A 192 -12.10 8.41 -16.32
CA PHE A 192 -12.58 9.21 -15.22
C PHE A 192 -11.78 10.53 -15.20
N VAL A 193 -12.46 11.65 -15.48
CA VAL A 193 -11.79 12.94 -15.73
C VAL A 193 -12.34 14.04 -14.84
N PRO A 194 -11.53 15.09 -14.56
CA PRO A 194 -11.98 16.24 -13.81
C PRO A 194 -13.17 16.93 -14.50
N LYS A 195 -14.00 17.59 -13.71
CA LYS A 195 -15.17 18.33 -14.21
C LYS A 195 -14.78 19.39 -15.23
N ASN A 196 -15.53 19.50 -16.30
CA ASN A 196 -15.29 20.36 -17.46
C ASN A 196 -14.02 20.03 -18.26
N GLN A 197 -13.51 18.80 -18.15
CA GLN A 197 -12.34 18.32 -18.88
C GLN A 197 -12.65 17.02 -19.68
N ALA A 198 -13.85 16.90 -20.21
CA ALA A 198 -14.26 15.75 -21.02
C ALA A 198 -13.33 15.51 -22.24
N THR A 199 -12.64 16.54 -22.73
CA THR A 199 -11.67 16.45 -23.82
C THR A 199 -10.43 15.61 -23.49
N LEU A 200 -10.16 15.34 -22.21
CA LEU A 200 -9.09 14.44 -21.78
C LEU A 200 -9.48 12.96 -21.81
N ALA A 201 -10.77 12.66 -21.95
CA ALA A 201 -11.25 11.28 -22.06
C ALA A 201 -10.90 10.66 -23.40
N LEU A 202 -10.82 9.33 -23.45
CA LEU A 202 -10.60 8.60 -24.70
C LEU A 202 -11.58 9.02 -25.79
N GLN A 203 -11.10 9.20 -27.00
CA GLN A 203 -11.93 9.47 -28.16
C GLN A 203 -12.94 8.35 -28.39
N ASN A 204 -14.11 8.72 -28.94
CA ASN A 204 -15.22 7.82 -29.17
C ASN A 204 -15.79 7.18 -27.89
N SER A 205 -15.51 7.76 -26.72
CA SER A 205 -16.16 7.38 -25.47
C SER A 205 -17.57 7.97 -25.39
N THR A 206 -18.49 7.20 -24.83
CA THR A 206 -19.84 7.67 -24.48
C THR A 206 -19.89 8.08 -23.02
N LEU A 207 -20.66 9.11 -22.71
CA LEU A 207 -20.90 9.50 -21.33
C LEU A 207 -21.52 8.33 -20.56
N ALA A 208 -20.93 7.96 -19.42
CA ALA A 208 -21.47 6.91 -18.56
C ALA A 208 -22.84 7.34 -18.02
N ASN A 209 -23.83 6.46 -18.14
CA ASN A 209 -25.14 6.69 -17.54
C ASN A 209 -25.06 6.35 -16.03
N VAL A 210 -24.62 7.33 -15.23
CA VAL A 210 -24.60 7.22 -13.78
C VAL A 210 -25.88 7.83 -13.24
N VAL A 211 -26.73 6.99 -12.66
CA VAL A 211 -27.93 7.45 -11.95
C VAL A 211 -27.53 7.81 -10.53
N GLU A 212 -27.41 9.09 -10.25
CA GLU A 212 -27.26 9.56 -8.88
C GLU A 212 -28.61 9.42 -8.16
N GLU A 213 -28.63 8.69 -7.06
CA GLU A 213 -29.80 8.66 -6.18
C GLU A 213 -30.08 10.06 -5.64
N LYS A 214 -31.30 10.54 -5.84
CA LYS A 214 -31.74 11.80 -5.22
C LYS A 214 -31.89 11.55 -3.73
N ILE A 215 -31.07 12.19 -2.92
CA ILE A 215 -31.28 12.24 -1.48
C ILE A 215 -32.55 13.07 -1.25
N ILE A 216 -33.62 12.40 -0.87
CA ILE A 216 -34.86 13.05 -0.46
C ILE A 216 -34.75 13.20 1.06
N GLU A 217 -34.60 14.46 1.55
CA GLU A 217 -34.60 14.73 2.98
C GLU A 217 -35.91 14.23 3.61
N GLY A 218 -35.79 13.43 4.68
CA GLY A 218 -36.93 12.84 5.39
C GLY A 218 -37.55 11.61 4.73
N ALA A 219 -36.95 11.05 3.66
CA ALA A 219 -37.33 9.73 3.16
C ALA A 219 -36.74 8.65 4.08
N GLU A 220 -37.54 8.23 5.06
CA GLU A 220 -37.28 6.99 5.78
C GLU A 220 -37.61 5.82 4.84
N GLU A 221 -36.72 4.82 4.74
CA GLU A 221 -37.06 3.54 4.10
C GLU A 221 -38.25 2.95 4.86
N GLN A 222 -39.44 3.01 4.27
CA GLN A 222 -40.60 2.30 4.81
C GLN A 222 -40.44 0.83 4.43
N PHE A 223 -39.90 0.05 5.36
CA PHE A 223 -39.87 -1.40 5.25
C PHE A 223 -41.30 -1.93 5.43
N ASP A 224 -41.95 -2.30 4.32
CA ASP A 224 -43.22 -2.99 4.36
C ASP A 224 -42.97 -4.46 4.68
N ALA A 225 -43.17 -4.82 5.94
CA ALA A 225 -43.01 -6.19 6.43
C ALA A 225 -43.97 -7.20 5.72
N SER A 226 -45.02 -6.71 5.05
CA SER A 226 -45.95 -7.57 4.27
C SER A 226 -45.38 -8.02 2.93
N ILE A 227 -44.36 -7.28 2.40
CA ILE A 227 -43.63 -7.59 1.15
C ILE A 227 -42.42 -8.50 1.45
N ALA A 228 -42.12 -8.74 2.73
CA ALA A 228 -41.06 -9.68 3.09
C ALA A 228 -41.33 -11.00 2.36
N ALA A 229 -40.46 -11.32 1.39
CA ALA A 229 -40.55 -12.57 0.64
C ALA A 229 -40.72 -13.73 1.62
N THR A 230 -41.55 -14.69 1.31
CA THR A 230 -41.66 -15.94 2.04
C THR A 230 -40.32 -16.69 1.98
N TYR A 231 -39.32 -16.13 2.67
CA TYR A 231 -38.00 -16.72 2.80
C TYR A 231 -38.10 -17.94 3.68
N LYS A 232 -38.02 -19.11 3.08
CA LYS A 232 -37.93 -20.36 3.82
C LYS A 232 -36.52 -20.48 4.39
N LYS A 233 -36.37 -20.14 5.68
CA LYS A 233 -35.09 -20.21 6.37
C LYS A 233 -34.51 -21.61 6.26
N THR A 234 -33.30 -21.74 5.78
CA THR A 234 -32.59 -23.03 5.76
C THR A 234 -32.55 -23.59 7.20
N PRO A 235 -32.98 -24.85 7.44
CA PRO A 235 -32.90 -25.42 8.76
C PRO A 235 -31.47 -25.36 9.31
N SER A 236 -31.31 -24.88 10.52
CA SER A 236 -30.04 -24.89 11.24
C SER A 236 -29.99 -26.06 12.19
N SER A 237 -28.85 -26.75 12.31
CA SER A 237 -28.61 -27.82 13.27
C SER A 237 -28.53 -27.34 14.72
N PHE A 238 -28.49 -26.01 14.94
CA PHE A 238 -28.47 -25.40 16.27
C PHE A 238 -29.30 -24.10 16.26
N ASP A 239 -29.77 -23.72 17.44
CA ASP A 239 -30.54 -22.52 17.65
C ASP A 239 -29.59 -21.28 17.66
N ARG A 240 -29.68 -20.46 16.63
CA ARG A 240 -28.86 -19.25 16.48
C ARG A 240 -29.34 -18.07 17.34
N SER A 241 -30.46 -18.17 18.02
CA SER A 241 -30.91 -17.18 18.99
C SER A 241 -30.23 -17.31 20.34
N ILE A 242 -29.60 -18.47 20.58
CA ILE A 242 -28.84 -18.75 21.80
C ILE A 242 -27.37 -18.41 21.54
N GLU A 243 -26.87 -17.42 22.25
CA GLU A 243 -25.45 -17.06 22.21
C GLU A 243 -24.61 -18.22 22.78
N PRO A 244 -23.57 -18.69 22.07
CA PRO A 244 -22.68 -19.70 22.61
C PRO A 244 -22.06 -19.24 23.94
N PRO A 245 -21.88 -20.13 24.93
CA PRO A 245 -21.22 -19.73 26.17
C PRO A 245 -19.79 -19.27 25.88
N TYR A 246 -19.39 -18.19 26.53
CA TYR A 246 -18.01 -17.77 26.50
C TYR A 246 -17.12 -18.85 27.10
N GLY A 247 -16.04 -19.19 26.40
CA GLY A 247 -15.01 -20.06 26.97
C GLY A 247 -14.21 -19.35 28.07
N GLU A 248 -13.29 -20.07 28.68
CA GLU A 248 -12.31 -19.45 29.59
C GLU A 248 -11.49 -18.41 28.81
N ASN A 249 -11.12 -17.30 29.49
CA ASN A 249 -10.25 -16.30 28.88
C ASN A 249 -8.92 -16.96 28.51
N PRO A 250 -8.44 -16.82 27.27
CA PRO A 250 -7.18 -17.42 26.88
C PRO A 250 -6.03 -16.77 27.64
N ASP A 251 -5.12 -17.61 28.13
CA ASP A 251 -3.85 -17.12 28.69
C ASP A 251 -3.01 -16.49 27.56
N VAL A 252 -2.70 -15.22 27.71
CA VAL A 252 -1.82 -14.50 26.77
C VAL A 252 -0.38 -14.91 27.04
N LYS A 253 0.17 -15.76 26.16
CA LYS A 253 1.60 -16.08 26.19
C LYS A 253 2.37 -15.02 25.39
N VAL A 254 3.07 -14.16 26.10
CA VAL A 254 3.99 -13.20 25.48
C VAL A 254 5.21 -13.95 24.95
N PRO A 255 5.54 -13.85 23.65
CA PRO A 255 6.73 -14.52 23.12
C PRO A 255 8.01 -13.95 23.77
N SER A 256 9.02 -14.81 23.91
CA SER A 256 10.32 -14.37 24.42
C SER A 256 11.01 -13.47 23.41
N VAL A 257 11.27 -12.23 23.80
CA VAL A 257 12.03 -11.26 23.02
C VAL A 257 13.47 -11.30 23.46
N TRP A 258 14.38 -11.73 22.60
CA TRP A 258 15.81 -11.55 22.84
C TRP A 258 16.24 -10.13 22.45
N LYS A 259 17.28 -9.62 23.13
CA LYS A 259 17.79 -8.26 22.95
C LYS A 259 19.30 -8.28 22.92
N GLU A 260 19.88 -7.48 22.04
CA GLU A 260 21.31 -7.27 21.90
C GLU A 260 21.57 -5.81 21.55
N GLU A 261 22.72 -5.29 21.96
CA GLU A 261 23.21 -3.97 21.58
C GLU A 261 24.56 -4.14 20.92
N LEU A 262 24.67 -3.71 19.67
CA LEU A 262 25.90 -3.81 18.90
C LEU A 262 26.87 -2.68 19.27
N SER A 263 28.15 -2.84 18.93
CA SER A 263 29.20 -1.87 19.29
C SER A 263 29.00 -0.47 18.71
N SER A 264 28.26 -0.36 17.60
CA SER A 264 27.85 0.93 17.01
C SER A 264 26.74 1.65 17.78
N GLY A 265 26.13 1.02 18.79
CA GLY A 265 24.95 1.51 19.51
C GLY A 265 23.61 1.10 18.87
N LEU A 266 23.63 0.25 17.83
CA LEU A 266 22.41 -0.29 17.23
C LEU A 266 21.74 -1.30 18.19
N GLY A 267 20.52 -0.98 18.64
CA GLY A 267 19.73 -1.90 19.46
C GLY A 267 19.01 -2.94 18.60
N VAL A 268 19.17 -4.23 18.91
CA VAL A 268 18.58 -5.35 18.16
C VAL A 268 17.57 -6.08 19.04
N PHE A 269 16.39 -6.36 18.49
CA PHE A 269 15.29 -7.03 19.20
C PHE A 269 14.70 -8.10 18.27
N GLY A 270 14.57 -9.32 18.75
CA GLY A 270 14.05 -10.38 17.90
C GLY A 270 13.20 -11.43 18.61
N ILE A 271 12.39 -12.08 17.81
CA ILE A 271 11.56 -13.23 18.17
C ILE A 271 11.79 -14.31 17.12
N GLU A 272 12.28 -15.47 17.54
CA GLU A 272 12.36 -16.64 16.67
C GLU A 272 10.96 -17.26 16.53
N ASN A 273 10.49 -17.39 15.29
CA ASN A 273 9.20 -18.03 14.96
C ASN A 273 9.34 -18.84 13.68
N ASN A 274 9.30 -20.17 13.83
CA ASN A 274 9.53 -21.15 12.78
C ASN A 274 8.21 -21.70 12.16
N GLU A 275 7.05 -21.06 12.41
CA GLU A 275 5.76 -21.52 11.90
C GLU A 275 5.66 -21.45 10.37
N VAL A 276 6.25 -20.42 9.78
CA VAL A 276 6.39 -20.26 8.33
C VAL A 276 7.84 -19.89 7.99
N PRO A 277 8.39 -20.27 6.81
CA PRO A 277 9.78 -20.01 6.45
C PRO A 277 10.03 -18.56 6.02
N LEU A 278 9.53 -17.60 6.82
CA LEU A 278 9.62 -16.16 6.57
C LEU A 278 10.41 -15.46 7.66
N VAL A 279 11.05 -14.35 7.27
CA VAL A 279 11.64 -13.37 8.19
C VAL A 279 11.10 -12.00 7.83
N GLN A 280 10.52 -11.33 8.81
CA GLN A 280 10.10 -9.92 8.74
C GLN A 280 11.05 -9.09 9.57
N PHE A 281 11.47 -7.95 9.05
CA PHE A 281 12.38 -7.05 9.77
C PHE A 281 11.99 -5.60 9.58
N GLN A 282 12.40 -4.77 10.56
CA GLN A 282 12.22 -3.33 10.54
C GLN A 282 13.39 -2.65 11.23
N MET A 283 14.07 -1.76 10.52
CA MET A 283 15.07 -0.85 11.05
C MET A 283 14.44 0.52 11.22
N GLN A 284 14.29 0.97 12.46
CA GLN A 284 13.64 2.22 12.80
C GLN A 284 14.69 3.21 13.29
N ILE A 285 14.96 4.24 12.50
CA ILE A 285 15.89 5.33 12.78
C ILE A 285 15.07 6.50 13.32
N LYS A 286 15.25 6.86 14.58
CA LYS A 286 14.49 7.94 15.21
C LYS A 286 14.75 9.27 14.51
N GLY A 287 13.70 10.08 14.30
CA GLY A 287 13.80 11.37 13.61
C GLY A 287 12.55 11.66 12.77
N GLY A 288 12.58 11.36 11.47
CA GLY A 288 11.47 11.66 10.56
C GLY A 288 11.16 13.16 10.52
N LEU A 289 9.86 13.51 10.56
CA LEU A 289 9.42 14.90 10.54
C LEU A 289 10.00 15.74 11.71
N LEU A 290 10.23 15.12 12.87
CA LEU A 290 10.76 15.83 14.05
C LEU A 290 12.11 16.52 13.82
N LEU A 291 12.92 16.02 12.88
CA LEU A 291 14.25 16.54 12.57
C LEU A 291 14.27 17.38 11.28
N GLU A 292 13.12 17.71 10.71
CA GLU A 292 13.04 18.55 9.52
C GLU A 292 13.04 20.05 9.86
N ASP A 293 13.54 20.84 8.92
CA ASP A 293 13.33 22.29 8.90
C ASP A 293 11.87 22.62 8.53
N ALA A 294 11.21 23.46 9.32
CA ALA A 294 9.82 23.85 9.08
C ALA A 294 9.57 24.49 7.69
N ASN A 295 10.61 25.05 7.05
CA ASN A 295 10.52 25.60 5.69
C ASN A 295 10.71 24.52 4.60
N LYS A 296 11.22 23.34 4.96
CA LYS A 296 11.54 22.25 4.03
C LYS A 296 10.86 20.94 4.44
N VAL A 297 9.65 21.02 4.96
CA VAL A 297 8.85 19.86 5.32
C VAL A 297 8.63 18.97 4.10
N GLY A 298 8.89 17.66 4.27
CA GLY A 298 8.88 16.65 3.22
C GLY A 298 10.23 16.03 2.90
N VAL A 299 11.33 16.56 3.47
CA VAL A 299 12.70 16.07 3.21
C VAL A 299 12.84 14.60 3.62
N SER A 300 12.38 14.20 4.81
CA SER A 300 12.48 12.80 5.27
C SER A 300 11.64 11.85 4.42
N ASN A 301 10.47 12.31 3.96
CA ASN A 301 9.60 11.53 3.07
C ASN A 301 10.26 11.32 1.69
N LEU A 302 10.80 12.38 1.09
CA LEU A 302 11.52 12.28 -0.19
C LEU A 302 12.81 11.45 -0.06
N LEU A 303 13.55 11.61 1.05
CA LEU A 303 14.75 10.80 1.36
C LEU A 303 14.40 9.32 1.42
N ALA A 304 13.41 8.95 2.23
CA ALA A 304 12.98 7.56 2.35
C ALA A 304 12.60 6.98 0.99
N GLY A 305 11.84 7.72 0.17
CA GLY A 305 11.52 7.33 -1.19
C GLY A 305 12.75 7.11 -2.08
N LEU A 306 13.78 7.95 -1.93
CA LEU A 306 14.99 7.88 -2.75
C LEU A 306 15.94 6.76 -2.34
N LEU A 307 16.02 6.39 -1.05
CA LEU A 307 16.93 5.35 -0.55
C LEU A 307 16.77 4.02 -1.30
N THR A 308 15.56 3.65 -1.71
CA THR A 308 15.29 2.43 -2.46
C THR A 308 15.43 2.57 -3.98
N LYS A 309 15.91 3.72 -4.47
CA LYS A 309 16.06 4.01 -5.91
C LYS A 309 17.50 3.86 -6.41
N GLY A 310 18.12 2.74 -6.05
CA GLY A 310 19.48 2.38 -6.43
C GLY A 310 20.48 2.58 -5.32
N THR A 311 21.63 1.94 -5.49
CA THR A 311 22.79 2.03 -4.62
C THR A 311 23.99 2.51 -5.42
N LYS A 312 25.09 2.82 -4.77
CA LYS A 312 26.36 3.15 -5.45
C LYS A 312 26.73 2.10 -6.52
N ASN A 313 26.44 0.82 -6.23
CA ASN A 313 26.84 -0.31 -7.06
C ASN A 313 25.71 -0.85 -7.97
N LYS A 314 24.46 -0.39 -7.79
CA LYS A 314 23.30 -0.86 -8.54
C LYS A 314 22.45 0.32 -9.02
N THR A 315 22.08 0.29 -10.30
CA THR A 315 21.04 1.18 -10.80
C THR A 315 19.69 0.88 -10.12
N PRO A 316 18.69 1.75 -10.19
CA PRO A 316 17.35 1.47 -9.65
C PRO A 316 16.77 0.14 -10.14
N GLU A 317 16.86 -0.13 -11.44
CA GLU A 317 16.40 -1.40 -12.03
C GLU A 317 17.19 -2.61 -11.50
N GLN A 318 18.52 -2.49 -11.36
CA GLN A 318 19.38 -3.57 -10.86
C GLN A 318 19.09 -3.87 -9.39
N LEU A 319 18.86 -2.85 -8.55
CA LEU A 319 18.53 -3.03 -7.14
C LEU A 319 17.17 -3.73 -6.99
N GLU A 320 16.17 -3.26 -7.71
CA GLU A 320 14.82 -3.84 -7.70
C GLU A 320 14.85 -5.31 -8.13
N ASN A 321 15.54 -5.61 -9.25
CA ASN A 321 15.73 -6.99 -9.71
C ASN A 321 16.46 -7.87 -8.69
N ALA A 322 17.45 -7.33 -7.98
CA ALA A 322 18.18 -8.08 -6.94
C ALA A 322 17.26 -8.44 -5.76
N ILE A 323 16.45 -7.47 -5.29
CA ILE A 323 15.48 -7.68 -4.21
C ILE A 323 14.43 -8.72 -4.62
N GLU A 324 13.81 -8.52 -5.78
CA GLU A 324 12.75 -9.39 -6.27
C GLU A 324 13.22 -10.81 -6.57
N SER A 325 14.47 -11.00 -7.04
CA SER A 325 15.05 -12.32 -7.30
C SER A 325 15.22 -13.15 -6.03
N LEU A 326 15.27 -12.51 -4.87
CA LEU A 326 15.26 -13.17 -3.55
C LEU A 326 13.82 -13.47 -3.06
N GLY A 327 12.80 -13.08 -3.82
CA GLY A 327 11.42 -13.07 -3.32
C GLY A 327 11.26 -12.14 -2.12
N ALA A 328 12.12 -11.16 -1.98
CA ALA A 328 12.13 -10.22 -0.88
C ALA A 328 11.32 -8.96 -1.21
N SER A 329 10.94 -8.23 -0.18
CA SER A 329 10.53 -6.84 -0.28
C SER A 329 11.36 -6.00 0.68
N ILE A 330 11.82 -4.84 0.22
CA ILE A 330 12.49 -3.83 1.03
C ILE A 330 11.84 -2.50 0.72
N ASN A 331 11.29 -1.85 1.74
CA ASN A 331 10.61 -0.56 1.63
C ASN A 331 11.27 0.43 2.59
N ALA A 332 11.32 1.69 2.19
CA ALA A 332 11.69 2.77 3.08
C ALA A 332 10.58 3.82 3.09
N TYR A 333 10.24 4.30 4.28
CA TYR A 333 9.23 5.35 4.47
C TYR A 333 9.57 6.18 5.70
N ALA A 334 9.07 7.42 5.73
CA ALA A 334 9.16 8.27 6.89
C ALA A 334 7.86 8.24 7.69
N THR A 335 7.97 8.57 8.96
CA THR A 335 6.87 8.86 9.87
C THR A 335 7.15 10.21 10.55
N ASN A 336 6.25 10.63 11.42
CA ASN A 336 6.51 11.85 12.21
C ASN A 336 7.79 11.74 13.05
N GLU A 337 8.13 10.54 13.51
CA GLU A 337 9.19 10.30 14.50
C GLU A 337 10.34 9.42 14.02
N SER A 338 10.28 8.91 12.80
CA SER A 338 11.29 7.95 12.33
C SER A 338 11.41 7.95 10.80
N VAL A 339 12.59 7.56 10.31
CA VAL A 339 12.79 6.96 8.99
C VAL A 339 12.89 5.45 9.19
N VAL A 340 12.12 4.69 8.43
CA VAL A 340 12.00 3.25 8.60
C VAL A 340 12.42 2.53 7.32
N ILE A 341 13.28 1.53 7.45
CA ILE A 341 13.56 0.55 6.40
C ILE A 341 12.97 -0.77 6.89
N SER A 342 12.03 -1.33 6.15
CA SER A 342 11.34 -2.56 6.51
C SER A 342 11.30 -3.53 5.35
N GLY A 343 11.19 -4.81 5.64
CA GLY A 343 11.07 -5.80 4.60
C GLY A 343 10.68 -7.18 5.11
N ASN A 344 10.45 -8.05 4.16
CA ASN A 344 10.27 -9.47 4.40
C ASN A 344 11.02 -10.28 3.35
N THR A 345 11.34 -11.51 3.69
CA THR A 345 12.01 -12.44 2.80
C THR A 345 11.79 -13.88 3.26
N LEU A 346 12.03 -14.85 2.37
CA LEU A 346 12.16 -16.23 2.81
C LEU A 346 13.41 -16.40 3.67
N ALA A 347 13.34 -17.22 4.73
CA ALA A 347 14.45 -17.45 5.66
C ALA A 347 15.77 -17.85 4.94
N LYS A 348 15.68 -18.71 3.91
CA LYS A 348 16.83 -19.11 3.06
C LYS A 348 17.55 -17.94 2.38
N ASN A 349 16.91 -16.79 2.22
CA ASN A 349 17.43 -15.60 1.53
C ASN A 349 17.74 -14.44 2.49
N TYR A 350 17.56 -14.61 3.81
CA TYR A 350 17.66 -13.53 4.79
C TYR A 350 18.99 -12.80 4.75
N ALA A 351 20.11 -13.52 4.82
CA ALA A 351 21.45 -12.91 4.80
C ALA A 351 21.71 -12.10 3.51
N LYS A 352 21.28 -12.61 2.35
CA LYS A 352 21.41 -11.91 1.07
C LYS A 352 20.53 -10.65 1.03
N THR A 353 19.35 -10.71 1.64
CA THR A 353 18.44 -9.55 1.75
C THR A 353 19.06 -8.48 2.64
N MET A 354 19.68 -8.86 3.78
CA MET A 354 20.36 -7.92 4.66
C MET A 354 21.57 -7.25 4.02
N ALA A 355 22.29 -7.94 3.13
CA ALA A 355 23.35 -7.32 2.34
C ALA A 355 22.81 -6.20 1.42
N LEU A 356 21.62 -6.37 0.84
CA LEU A 356 20.96 -5.30 0.07
C LEU A 356 20.48 -4.15 0.98
N VAL A 357 20.00 -4.46 2.19
CA VAL A 357 19.63 -3.43 3.19
C VAL A 357 20.86 -2.58 3.55
N LYS A 358 22.03 -3.20 3.73
CA LYS A 358 23.29 -2.48 3.95
C LYS A 358 23.60 -1.51 2.80
N GLU A 359 23.54 -1.97 1.56
CA GLU A 359 23.80 -1.09 0.41
C GLU A 359 22.80 0.07 0.34
N ILE A 360 21.51 -0.18 0.57
CA ILE A 360 20.45 0.85 0.60
C ILE A 360 20.72 1.89 1.68
N LEU A 361 21.10 1.42 2.87
CA LEU A 361 21.32 2.27 4.04
C LEU A 361 22.60 3.09 3.92
N LEU A 362 23.72 2.47 3.53
CA LEU A 362 25.07 3.06 3.64
C LEU A 362 25.63 3.57 2.30
N GLU A 363 25.08 3.11 1.19
CA GLU A 363 25.59 3.44 -0.15
C GLU A 363 24.49 3.94 -1.10
N PRO A 364 23.66 4.93 -0.70
CA PRO A 364 22.60 5.45 -1.55
C PRO A 364 23.17 6.08 -2.84
N ARG A 365 22.42 5.94 -3.94
CA ARG A 365 22.90 6.35 -5.26
C ARG A 365 22.78 7.86 -5.52
N TRP A 366 21.82 8.53 -4.91
CA TRP A 366 21.54 9.96 -5.14
C TRP A 366 21.26 10.29 -6.62
N GLU A 367 20.34 9.54 -7.22
CA GLU A 367 19.98 9.69 -8.64
C GLU A 367 19.02 10.87 -8.84
N GLU A 368 19.44 11.91 -9.55
CA GLU A 368 18.63 13.11 -9.82
C GLU A 368 17.31 12.79 -10.54
N LYS A 369 17.37 11.93 -11.56
CA LYS A 369 16.17 11.52 -12.29
C LYS A 369 15.13 10.86 -11.39
N GLU A 370 15.58 10.02 -10.45
CA GLU A 370 14.70 9.36 -9.50
C GLU A 370 14.14 10.34 -8.46
N PHE A 371 14.96 11.29 -8.03
CA PHE A 371 14.52 12.37 -7.16
C PHE A 371 13.41 13.20 -7.80
N ASP A 372 13.55 13.57 -9.07
CA ASP A 372 12.53 14.32 -9.81
C ASP A 372 11.22 13.53 -9.94
N LEU A 373 11.30 12.22 -10.22
CA LEU A 373 10.12 11.36 -10.30
C LEU A 373 9.38 11.24 -8.95
N ILE A 374 10.13 11.08 -7.85
CA ILE A 374 9.55 11.01 -6.50
C ILE A 374 8.91 12.34 -6.13
N LYS A 375 9.59 13.45 -6.42
CA LYS A 375 9.10 14.81 -6.18
C LYS A 375 7.79 15.07 -6.93
N GLN A 376 7.73 14.72 -8.22
CA GLN A 376 6.52 14.84 -9.04
C GLN A 376 5.39 13.95 -8.54
N SER A 377 5.69 12.72 -8.13
CA SER A 377 4.71 11.81 -7.52
C SER A 377 4.15 12.38 -6.21
N THR A 378 5.01 12.95 -5.36
CA THR A 378 4.60 13.59 -4.10
C THR A 378 3.71 14.80 -4.35
N LEU A 379 4.04 15.65 -5.34
CA LEU A 379 3.19 16.78 -5.72
C LEU A 379 1.82 16.33 -6.23
N SER A 380 1.76 15.26 -7.02
CA SER A 380 0.50 14.67 -7.48
C SER A 380 -0.35 14.14 -6.32
N GLN A 381 0.26 13.51 -5.32
CA GLN A 381 -0.43 13.06 -4.10
C GLN A 381 -0.97 14.23 -3.28
N ILE A 382 -0.19 15.31 -3.12
CA ILE A 382 -0.62 16.52 -2.43
C ILE A 382 -1.84 17.12 -3.14
N GLU A 383 -1.85 17.16 -4.46
CA GLU A 383 -3.00 17.65 -5.23
C GLU A 383 -4.25 16.79 -5.03
N GLN A 384 -4.11 15.47 -5.04
CA GLN A 384 -5.23 14.55 -4.75
C GLN A 384 -5.77 14.75 -3.32
N GLN A 385 -4.90 14.99 -2.34
CA GLN A 385 -5.30 15.23 -0.95
C GLN A 385 -6.16 16.49 -0.79
N LYS A 386 -5.99 17.50 -1.66
CA LYS A 386 -6.83 18.72 -1.65
C LYS A 386 -8.31 18.45 -1.98
N ALA A 387 -8.60 17.32 -2.63
CA ALA A 387 -9.97 16.88 -2.94
C ALA A 387 -10.57 15.96 -1.86
N ASN A 388 -9.77 15.48 -0.91
CA ASN A 388 -10.21 14.52 0.09
C ASN A 388 -10.61 15.24 1.40
N PRO A 389 -11.92 15.25 1.77
CA PRO A 389 -12.37 15.93 2.98
C PRO A 389 -11.69 15.43 4.27
N ASN A 390 -11.34 14.13 4.35
CA ASN A 390 -10.62 13.59 5.50
C ASN A 390 -9.20 14.14 5.62
N SER A 391 -8.50 14.29 4.49
CA SER A 391 -7.15 14.87 4.46
C SER A 391 -7.18 16.36 4.82
N ILE A 392 -8.16 17.10 4.29
CA ILE A 392 -8.38 18.52 4.61
C ILE A 392 -8.63 18.67 6.11
N ALA A 393 -9.58 17.90 6.67
CA ALA A 393 -9.90 17.94 8.09
C ALA A 393 -8.72 17.53 8.98
N ALA A 394 -7.91 16.52 8.57
CA ALA A 394 -6.72 16.08 9.31
C ALA A 394 -5.66 17.19 9.38
N ASN A 395 -5.37 17.82 8.25
CA ASN A 395 -4.37 18.90 8.17
C ASN A 395 -4.81 20.15 8.94
N ALA A 396 -6.08 20.53 8.86
CA ALA A 396 -6.63 21.63 9.66
C ALA A 396 -6.58 21.31 11.16
N TYR A 397 -7.01 20.11 11.54
CA TYR A 397 -7.00 19.66 12.93
C TYR A 397 -5.59 19.65 13.54
N ALA A 398 -4.60 19.13 12.81
CA ALA A 398 -3.21 19.14 13.27
C ALA A 398 -2.71 20.56 13.58
N LYS A 399 -3.00 21.54 12.71
CA LYS A 399 -2.64 22.96 12.96
C LYS A 399 -3.33 23.54 14.17
N LEU A 400 -4.59 23.19 14.40
CA LEU A 400 -5.36 23.67 15.56
C LEU A 400 -4.87 23.06 16.88
N VAL A 401 -4.50 21.78 16.88
CA VAL A 401 -4.06 21.07 18.09
C VAL A 401 -2.61 21.41 18.45
N TYR A 402 -1.71 21.40 17.46
CA TYR A 402 -0.28 21.63 17.69
C TYR A 402 0.12 23.11 17.61
N GLY A 403 -0.66 23.96 16.94
CA GLY A 403 -0.31 25.34 16.63
C GLY A 403 0.59 25.45 15.39
N GLU A 404 0.54 26.58 14.69
CA GLU A 404 1.20 26.76 13.37
C GLU A 404 2.72 26.63 13.41
N ASN A 405 3.36 26.91 14.56
CA ASN A 405 4.81 26.87 14.72
C ASN A 405 5.36 25.51 15.18
N HIS A 406 4.49 24.55 15.47
CA HIS A 406 4.92 23.23 15.91
C HIS A 406 5.15 22.34 14.70
N ILE A 407 6.28 21.62 14.64
CA ILE A 407 6.63 20.78 13.48
C ILE A 407 5.54 19.73 13.15
N LEU A 408 4.92 19.14 14.17
CA LEU A 408 3.83 18.14 14.01
C LEU A 408 2.49 18.74 13.51
N SER A 409 2.39 20.05 13.34
CA SER A 409 1.26 20.69 12.66
C SER A 409 1.31 20.48 11.15
N ASN A 410 2.44 20.05 10.62
CA ASN A 410 2.65 19.86 9.19
C ASN A 410 2.34 18.42 8.76
N ASN A 411 1.88 18.28 7.52
CA ASN A 411 1.77 16.96 6.88
C ASN A 411 3.17 16.46 6.51
N LEU A 412 3.44 15.19 6.77
CA LEU A 412 4.72 14.54 6.46
C LEU A 412 5.13 14.66 4.98
N SER A 413 4.16 14.67 4.08
CA SER A 413 4.43 14.87 2.64
C SER A 413 4.83 16.31 2.30
N GLY A 414 4.75 17.23 3.26
CA GLY A 414 4.96 18.65 3.03
C GLY A 414 3.79 19.36 2.36
N THR A 415 4.10 20.47 1.77
CA THR A 415 3.21 21.29 0.96
C THR A 415 3.78 21.42 -0.45
N GLU A 416 2.97 21.82 -1.42
CA GLU A 416 3.47 22.13 -2.77
C GLU A 416 4.65 23.12 -2.74
N LYS A 417 4.58 24.15 -1.89
CA LYS A 417 5.65 25.14 -1.72
C LYS A 417 6.92 24.52 -1.16
N SER A 418 6.83 23.77 -0.05
CA SER A 418 8.02 23.18 0.58
C SER A 418 8.65 22.11 -0.32
N VAL A 419 7.85 21.20 -0.90
CA VAL A 419 8.35 20.15 -1.80
C VAL A 419 9.05 20.77 -3.03
N ASN A 420 8.49 21.81 -3.64
CA ASN A 420 9.14 22.49 -4.75
C ASN A 420 10.50 23.12 -4.38
N SER A 421 10.68 23.56 -3.13
CA SER A 421 11.93 24.17 -2.65
C SER A 421 13.01 23.15 -2.25
N ILE A 422 12.65 21.86 -2.05
CA ILE A 422 13.59 20.81 -1.65
C ILE A 422 14.46 20.40 -2.83
N SER A 423 15.76 20.31 -2.59
CA SER A 423 16.80 19.80 -3.49
C SER A 423 17.32 18.44 -3.02
N ILE A 424 18.02 17.74 -3.89
CA ILE A 424 18.68 16.47 -3.51
C ILE A 424 19.77 16.68 -2.44
N ASP A 425 20.38 17.85 -2.39
CA ASP A 425 21.39 18.19 -1.38
C ASP A 425 20.76 18.38 0.01
N ASP A 426 19.51 18.82 0.11
CA ASP A 426 18.77 18.82 1.38
C ASP A 426 18.56 17.40 1.90
N LEU A 427 18.31 16.44 1.01
CA LEU A 427 18.19 15.02 1.39
C LEU A 427 19.53 14.46 1.88
N LYS A 428 20.63 14.78 1.17
CA LYS A 428 22.00 14.38 1.58
C LYS A 428 22.36 14.97 2.94
N GLN A 429 22.01 16.23 3.18
CA GLN A 429 22.23 16.89 4.45
C GLN A 429 21.44 16.22 5.57
N TYR A 430 20.14 15.97 5.36
CA TYR A 430 19.33 15.27 6.36
C TYR A 430 19.91 13.88 6.68
N TYR A 431 20.26 13.11 5.64
CA TYR A 431 20.89 11.81 5.78
C TYR A 431 22.21 11.86 6.57
N SER A 432 23.12 12.75 6.18
CA SER A 432 24.44 12.87 6.81
C SER A 432 24.37 13.35 8.26
N THR A 433 23.37 14.16 8.61
CA THR A 433 23.21 14.72 9.95
C THR A 433 22.43 13.80 10.88
N ASN A 434 21.37 13.14 10.39
CA ASN A 434 20.35 12.55 11.25
C ASN A 434 20.29 11.01 11.21
N MET A 435 20.98 10.33 10.27
CA MET A 435 20.96 8.86 10.21
C MET A 435 22.16 8.30 11.02
N SER A 436 21.90 7.67 12.17
CA SER A 436 22.93 7.12 13.07
C SER A 436 22.47 5.82 13.72
N PRO A 437 23.37 4.83 13.89
CA PRO A 437 23.04 3.59 14.60
C PRO A 437 22.69 3.84 16.08
N SER A 438 23.24 4.86 16.72
CA SER A 438 22.99 5.21 18.15
C SER A 438 21.53 5.55 18.46
N ILE A 439 20.75 5.96 17.47
CA ILE A 439 19.31 6.27 17.59
C ILE A 439 18.43 5.26 16.84
N THR A 440 18.99 4.12 16.46
CA THR A 440 18.34 3.11 15.62
C THR A 440 18.01 1.85 16.41
N LYS A 441 16.84 1.29 16.12
CA LYS A 441 16.42 -0.02 16.61
C LYS A 441 16.12 -0.93 15.43
N PHE A 442 16.66 -2.15 15.49
CA PHE A 442 16.36 -3.21 14.53
C PHE A 442 15.45 -4.25 15.17
N HIS A 443 14.33 -4.51 14.56
CA HIS A 443 13.34 -5.49 14.99
C HIS A 443 13.26 -6.60 13.96
N VAL A 444 13.24 -7.85 14.40
CA VAL A 444 13.14 -9.03 13.52
C VAL A 444 12.27 -10.11 14.13
N VAL A 445 11.41 -10.69 13.30
CA VAL A 445 10.55 -11.82 13.68
C VAL A 445 10.55 -12.82 12.53
N GLY A 446 10.78 -14.10 12.83
CA GLY A 446 10.68 -15.15 11.81
C GLY A 446 11.57 -16.35 12.05
N ALA A 447 11.71 -17.16 11.01
CA ALA A 447 12.50 -18.39 11.03
C ALA A 447 14.00 -18.07 10.90
N VAL A 448 14.54 -17.37 11.89
CA VAL A 448 15.97 -16.97 11.99
C VAL A 448 16.38 -16.89 13.46
N THR A 449 17.55 -17.38 13.78
CA THR A 449 18.12 -17.36 15.13
C THR A 449 18.78 -16.01 15.45
N ALA A 450 18.94 -15.69 16.74
CA ALA A 450 19.67 -14.49 17.16
C ALA A 450 21.08 -14.41 16.57
N SER A 451 21.81 -15.53 16.53
CA SER A 451 23.16 -15.61 15.96
C SER A 451 23.20 -15.28 14.46
N GLU A 452 22.23 -15.77 13.69
CA GLU A 452 22.12 -15.45 12.25
C GLU A 452 21.79 -13.97 12.03
N VAL A 453 20.95 -13.40 12.88
CA VAL A 453 20.63 -11.97 12.83
C VAL A 453 21.85 -11.12 13.10
N THR A 454 22.56 -11.38 14.22
CA THR A 454 23.77 -10.64 14.59
C THR A 454 24.84 -10.77 13.51
N ALA A 455 25.06 -11.96 12.99
CA ALA A 455 25.99 -12.18 11.87
C ALA A 455 25.61 -11.39 10.61
N SER A 456 24.33 -11.28 10.29
CA SER A 456 23.85 -10.52 9.14
C SER A 456 23.97 -9.01 9.28
N LEU A 457 24.06 -8.51 10.52
CA LEU A 457 24.21 -7.10 10.85
C LEU A 457 25.66 -6.67 11.07
N SER A 458 26.64 -7.62 11.06
CA SER A 458 28.04 -7.30 11.35
C SER A 458 28.59 -6.20 10.46
N ASP A 459 28.39 -6.29 9.15
CA ASP A 459 28.88 -5.30 8.19
C ASP A 459 28.22 -3.93 8.36
N ILE A 460 26.94 -3.89 8.78
CA ILE A 460 26.26 -2.63 9.13
C ILE A 460 26.86 -2.05 10.39
N ASN A 461 27.09 -2.89 11.40
CA ASN A 461 27.71 -2.49 12.66
C ASN A 461 29.11 -1.89 12.48
N ASP A 462 29.90 -2.48 11.60
CA ASP A 462 31.30 -2.10 11.41
C ASP A 462 31.44 -0.87 10.50
N ASP A 463 30.58 -0.71 9.50
CA ASP A 463 30.69 0.32 8.46
C ASP A 463 29.80 1.56 8.74
N TRP A 464 28.80 1.44 9.63
CA TRP A 464 27.92 2.57 9.95
C TRP A 464 28.45 3.36 11.15
N GLU A 465 29.11 4.47 10.87
CA GLU A 465 29.68 5.35 11.90
C GLU A 465 28.60 5.96 12.79
N SER A 466 28.77 5.79 14.11
CA SER A 466 27.89 6.38 15.12
C SER A 466 28.16 7.87 15.29
N LYS A 467 27.11 8.65 15.42
CA LYS A 467 27.18 10.10 15.65
C LYS A 467 26.07 10.55 16.60
N ASP A 468 26.32 11.66 17.27
CA ASP A 468 25.33 12.29 18.13
C ASP A 468 24.30 13.03 17.27
N VAL A 469 23.02 12.71 17.49
CA VAL A 469 21.90 13.39 16.82
C VAL A 469 21.14 14.23 17.85
N THR A 470 21.07 15.52 17.59
CA THR A 470 20.39 16.47 18.49
C THR A 470 18.91 16.60 18.09
N PHE A 471 18.01 16.27 19.01
CA PHE A 471 16.59 16.47 18.82
C PHE A 471 16.19 17.89 19.27
N PRO A 472 15.35 18.59 18.51
CA PRO A 472 14.86 19.90 18.91
C PRO A 472 13.96 19.79 20.15
N VAL A 473 14.00 20.82 20.99
CA VAL A 473 13.00 20.98 22.05
C VAL A 473 11.71 21.43 21.42
N LEU A 474 10.69 20.59 21.50
CA LEU A 474 9.38 20.92 20.93
C LEU A 474 8.64 21.94 21.83
N PRO A 475 7.87 22.85 21.23
CA PRO A 475 7.00 23.74 22.00
C PRO A 475 5.99 22.95 22.84
N GLU A 476 5.73 23.43 24.05
CA GLU A 476 4.70 22.83 24.91
C GLU A 476 3.31 23.03 24.34
N LEU A 477 2.52 21.96 24.30
CA LEU A 477 1.15 22.01 23.82
C LEU A 477 0.24 22.64 24.86
N LYS A 478 -0.51 23.66 24.45
CA LYS A 478 -1.48 24.33 25.31
C LYS A 478 -2.84 23.66 25.16
N THR A 479 -3.39 23.17 26.25
CA THR A 479 -4.80 22.73 26.27
C THR A 479 -5.70 23.97 26.19
N PRO A 480 -6.66 24.02 25.26
CA PRO A 480 -7.61 25.13 25.19
C PRO A 480 -8.43 25.23 26.47
N GLU A 481 -8.59 26.46 27.02
CA GLU A 481 -9.39 26.71 28.23
C GLU A 481 -10.89 26.45 28.00
N ASN A 482 -11.35 26.63 26.76
CA ASN A 482 -12.75 26.45 26.35
C ASN A 482 -12.82 25.61 25.08
N SER A 483 -13.92 24.88 24.92
CA SER A 483 -14.24 24.19 23.67
C SER A 483 -14.36 25.18 22.52
N GLN A 484 -13.69 24.90 21.43
CA GLN A 484 -13.70 25.73 20.22
C GLN A 484 -14.22 24.90 19.05
N VAL A 485 -15.04 25.52 18.20
CA VAL A 485 -15.57 24.90 16.99
C VAL A 485 -15.04 25.65 15.78
N TYR A 486 -14.42 24.94 14.88
CA TYR A 486 -13.89 25.49 13.64
C TYR A 486 -14.63 24.88 12.46
N PHE A 487 -14.99 25.71 11.51
CA PHE A 487 -15.69 25.30 10.31
C PHE A 487 -14.82 25.55 9.09
N TYR A 488 -14.61 24.49 8.29
CA TYR A 488 -13.91 24.56 7.00
C TYR A 488 -14.89 24.18 5.89
N ASN A 489 -15.20 25.11 5.00
CA ASN A 489 -16.14 24.86 3.91
C ASN A 489 -15.46 24.12 2.75
N VAL A 490 -16.00 22.95 2.38
CA VAL A 490 -15.64 22.21 1.16
C VAL A 490 -16.85 22.25 0.23
N PRO A 491 -16.86 23.16 -0.78
CA PRO A 491 -17.99 23.30 -1.67
C PRO A 491 -18.32 22.01 -2.41
N GLY A 492 -19.60 21.64 -2.40
CA GLY A 492 -20.10 20.43 -3.10
C GLY A 492 -19.82 19.11 -2.38
N ALA A 493 -19.24 19.10 -1.18
CA ALA A 493 -19.08 17.89 -0.40
C ALA A 493 -20.46 17.32 -0.01
N LYS A 494 -20.65 16.01 -0.26
CA LYS A 494 -21.92 15.31 0.07
C LYS A 494 -22.01 14.93 1.56
N GLN A 495 -20.89 14.89 2.26
CA GLN A 495 -20.79 14.52 3.67
C GLN A 495 -19.86 15.47 4.41
N SER A 496 -20.16 15.73 5.68
CA SER A 496 -19.28 16.46 6.57
C SER A 496 -18.30 15.52 7.26
N VAL A 497 -17.05 15.94 7.42
CA VAL A 497 -16.07 15.27 8.26
C VAL A 497 -15.94 16.03 9.56
N LEU A 498 -16.24 15.37 10.67
CA LEU A 498 -16.11 15.92 12.01
C LEU A 498 -14.87 15.31 12.70
N ARG A 499 -14.00 16.17 13.24
CA ARG A 499 -12.88 15.77 14.10
C ARG A 499 -12.95 16.55 15.39
N PHE A 500 -12.87 15.85 16.50
CA PHE A 500 -12.79 16.47 17.83
C PHE A 500 -11.75 15.75 18.68
N GLY A 501 -11.14 16.46 19.59
CA GLY A 501 -10.13 15.94 20.49
C GLY A 501 -9.31 17.07 21.11
N TYR A 502 -8.32 16.68 21.90
CA TYR A 502 -7.39 17.56 22.60
C TYR A 502 -6.06 16.81 22.82
N PRO A 503 -4.95 17.51 23.13
CA PRO A 503 -3.71 16.88 23.55
C PRO A 503 -3.94 16.02 24.80
N ALA A 504 -3.48 14.78 24.77
CA ALA A 504 -3.65 13.84 25.88
C ALA A 504 -2.30 13.29 26.36
N LEU A 505 -2.20 12.00 26.61
CA LEU A 505 -1.05 11.35 27.25
C LEU A 505 -0.01 10.90 26.21
N ALA A 506 1.25 10.98 26.56
CA ALA A 506 2.32 10.31 25.83
C ALA A 506 2.20 8.79 25.98
N ALA A 507 2.69 8.03 24.98
CA ALA A 507 2.68 6.56 25.04
C ALA A 507 3.51 5.96 26.21
N THR A 508 4.39 6.76 26.80
CA THR A 508 5.22 6.41 27.97
C THR A 508 4.58 6.76 29.31
N ASP A 509 3.39 7.40 29.28
CA ASP A 509 2.65 7.76 30.48
C ASP A 509 2.10 6.53 31.19
N THR A 510 2.06 6.55 32.54
CA THR A 510 1.53 5.45 33.36
C THR A 510 0.05 5.20 33.10
N ASP A 511 -0.71 6.25 32.75
CA ASP A 511 -2.15 6.18 32.48
C ASP A 511 -2.49 5.88 31.00
N TYR A 512 -1.47 5.64 30.15
CA TYR A 512 -1.67 5.36 28.73
C TYR A 512 -2.59 4.15 28.48
N TYR A 513 -2.34 3.02 29.17
CA TYR A 513 -3.16 1.82 29.01
C TYR A 513 -4.57 1.99 29.57
N PRO A 514 -4.80 2.53 30.78
CA PRO A 514 -6.13 2.90 31.24
C PRO A 514 -6.88 3.81 30.26
N ALA A 515 -6.20 4.84 29.71
CA ALA A 515 -6.79 5.75 28.72
C ALA A 515 -7.15 5.03 27.42
N THR A 516 -6.33 4.06 26.97
CA THR A 516 -6.60 3.25 25.77
C THR A 516 -7.87 2.39 25.95
N ILE A 517 -8.02 1.76 27.12
CA ILE A 517 -9.22 0.96 27.44
C ILE A 517 -10.47 1.86 27.52
N MET A 518 -10.36 3.01 28.17
CA MET A 518 -11.44 4.00 28.23
C MET A 518 -11.84 4.46 26.81
N ASN A 519 -10.84 4.80 25.98
CA ASN A 519 -11.08 5.24 24.60
C ASN A 519 -11.73 4.14 23.74
N TYR A 520 -11.37 2.87 23.94
CA TYR A 520 -12.03 1.75 23.27
C TYR A 520 -13.52 1.71 23.57
N ARG A 521 -13.91 1.85 24.83
CA ARG A 521 -15.32 1.89 25.22
C ARG A 521 -16.01 3.17 24.74
N LEU A 522 -15.33 4.31 24.72
CA LEU A 522 -15.89 5.58 24.29
C LEU A 522 -16.19 5.61 22.79
N GLY A 523 -15.20 5.29 21.93
CA GLY A 523 -15.31 5.43 20.48
C GLY A 523 -14.56 4.41 19.64
N GLY A 524 -13.58 3.69 20.21
CA GLY A 524 -12.72 2.76 19.48
C GLY A 524 -13.29 1.35 19.27
N GLY A 525 -14.33 0.96 20.02
CA GLY A 525 -14.89 -0.40 20.04
C GLY A 525 -15.95 -0.68 18.95
N GLY A 526 -15.96 0.05 17.85
CA GLY A 526 -16.94 -0.15 16.77
C GLY A 526 -18.38 0.00 17.27
N PHE A 527 -19.29 -0.92 16.90
CA PHE A 527 -20.70 -0.88 17.30
C PHE A 527 -20.96 -0.96 18.82
N ALA A 528 -20.01 -1.49 19.60
CA ALA A 528 -20.11 -1.54 21.05
C ALA A 528 -19.72 -0.24 21.74
N SER A 529 -19.16 0.73 21.03
CA SER A 529 -18.71 1.99 21.61
C SER A 529 -19.88 2.96 21.84
N GLN A 530 -19.79 3.77 22.89
CA GLN A 530 -20.83 4.74 23.24
C GLN A 530 -21.08 5.76 22.12
N LEU A 531 -20.00 6.26 21.47
CA LEU A 531 -20.16 7.23 20.38
C LEU A 531 -20.86 6.63 19.18
N THR A 532 -20.55 5.38 18.81
CA THR A 532 -21.27 4.73 17.70
C THR A 532 -22.74 4.53 18.03
N GLN A 533 -23.07 4.07 19.23
CA GLN A 533 -24.44 3.87 19.67
C GLN A 533 -25.26 5.18 19.74
N GLN A 534 -24.62 6.30 20.12
CA GLN A 534 -25.31 7.59 20.25
C GLN A 534 -25.39 8.40 18.95
N LEU A 535 -24.46 8.21 18.04
CA LEU A 535 -24.37 9.01 16.81
C LEU A 535 -24.87 8.29 15.56
N ARG A 536 -24.90 6.96 15.58
CA ARG A 536 -25.22 6.14 14.41
C ARG A 536 -26.48 5.29 14.61
N GLU A 537 -26.66 4.68 15.80
CA GLU A 537 -27.79 3.81 16.15
C GLU A 537 -28.90 4.61 16.86
#